data_62ca60d36ad52f5dec90208bbf797926
#
_entry.id   62ca60d36ad52f5dec90208bbf797926
#
_cell.length_a   1.000
_cell.length_b   1.000
_cell.length_c   1.000
_cell.angle_alpha   90.00
_cell.angle_beta   90.00
_cell.angle_gamma   90.00
#
_symmetry.space_group_name_H-M   'P 1'
#
loop_
_entity.id
_entity.type
_entity.pdbx_description
1 polymer ?
#
loop_
_entity_poly.entity_id
_entity_poly.type
_entity_poly.pdbx_seq_one_letter_code
_entity_poly.pdbx_strand_id
1 'polypeptide(L)'
;VFVKTAPIGLLTFIFIWVLARLIAQPLRQLADTANTLDRPSTSIELAQIRSWYFESNELRKAMLKGVGLLQSKIGLLRQEAQTDPLTCLHNRRSLDMQISHLIAQRCPFAVLAIDIDHFKRVNDEFGHDIGDVVLQSLAKILLDVTRDSDVVARTGGEEFIVIMPRVEAKRAYQLAERLRMRVSESYIDPVGCINVSIGISGWPIEQLNIDEVFKLADQALYPS
;
A
#
# COMPACT_ATOMS: atom_id res chain seq x y z
N VAL A 1 -47.94 47.83 35.77
CA VAL A 1 -47.14 46.68 36.13
C VAL A 1 -46.56 46.05 34.85
N PHE A 2 -47.32 45.88 33.75
CA PHE A 2 -46.91 45.21 32.50
C PHE A 2 -45.72 45.87 31.78
N VAL A 3 -45.57 47.22 31.83
CA VAL A 3 -44.53 47.96 31.11
C VAL A 3 -43.11 47.75 31.72
N LYS A 4 -43.03 47.41 33.01
CA LYS A 4 -41.74 47.18 33.69
C LYS A 4 -41.24 45.74 33.59
N THR A 5 -42.12 44.75 33.28
CA THR A 5 -41.75 43.33 33.18
C THR A 5 -41.39 42.93 31.76
N ALA A 6 -41.83 43.64 30.72
CA ALA A 6 -41.53 43.37 29.33
C ALA A 6 -40.02 43.34 28.97
N PRO A 7 -39.19 44.33 29.43
CA PRO A 7 -37.76 44.30 29.09
C PRO A 7 -36.99 43.16 29.78
N ILE A 8 -37.44 42.72 30.99
CA ILE A 8 -36.83 41.60 31.70
C ILE A 8 -37.14 40.29 30.96
N GLY A 9 -38.38 40.12 30.51
CA GLY A 9 -38.76 38.95 29.71
C GLY A 9 -37.98 38.83 28.36
N LEU A 10 -37.76 39.98 27.69
CA LEU A 10 -36.98 40.02 26.48
C LEU A 10 -35.50 39.68 26.73
N LEU A 11 -34.91 40.19 27.79
CA LEU A 11 -33.53 39.90 28.16
C LEU A 11 -33.32 38.42 28.53
N THR A 12 -34.24 37.83 29.27
CA THR A 12 -34.19 36.39 29.59
C THR A 12 -34.33 35.53 28.35
N PHE A 13 -35.22 35.90 27.42
CA PHE A 13 -35.38 35.18 26.16
C PHE A 13 -34.11 35.24 25.30
N ILE A 14 -33.52 36.42 25.14
CA ILE A 14 -32.24 36.63 24.41
C ILE A 14 -31.12 35.79 25.06
N PHE A 15 -31.07 35.83 26.41
CA PHE A 15 -30.04 35.06 27.13
C PHE A 15 -30.19 33.54 26.90
N ILE A 16 -31.39 33.00 27.01
CA ILE A 16 -31.67 31.58 26.75
C ILE A 16 -31.37 31.23 25.29
N TRP A 17 -31.76 32.10 24.34
CA TRP A 17 -31.49 31.89 22.93
C TRP A 17 -29.97 31.86 22.59
N VAL A 18 -29.21 32.81 23.18
CA VAL A 18 -27.74 32.85 23.03
C VAL A 18 -27.13 31.61 23.67
N LEU A 19 -27.54 31.20 24.85
CA LEU A 19 -27.05 30.03 25.56
C LEU A 19 -27.32 28.73 24.75
N ALA A 20 -28.54 28.57 24.26
CA ALA A 20 -28.93 27.46 23.44
C ALA A 20 -28.09 27.39 22.13
N ARG A 21 -27.83 28.54 21.51
CA ARG A 21 -27.02 28.62 20.30
C ARG A 21 -25.54 28.30 20.56
N LEU A 22 -24.99 28.77 21.68
CA LEU A 22 -23.61 28.51 22.08
C LEU A 22 -23.37 27.04 22.42
N ILE A 23 -24.35 26.34 22.97
CA ILE A 23 -24.27 24.92 23.31
C ILE A 23 -24.55 24.04 22.07
N ALA A 24 -25.61 24.38 21.32
CA ALA A 24 -26.05 23.53 20.19
C ALA A 24 -25.13 23.58 18.97
N GLN A 25 -24.48 24.72 18.69
CA GLN A 25 -23.61 24.87 17.52
C GLN A 25 -22.42 23.88 17.49
N PRO A 26 -21.55 23.80 18.54
CA PRO A 26 -20.44 22.87 18.51
C PRO A 26 -20.87 21.40 18.48
N LEU A 27 -21.99 21.05 19.13
CA LEU A 27 -22.54 19.70 19.08
C LEU A 27 -23.05 19.32 17.68
N ARG A 28 -23.72 20.25 16.98
CA ARG A 28 -24.12 20.02 15.58
C ARG A 28 -22.92 19.86 14.66
N GLN A 29 -21.91 20.72 14.79
CA GLN A 29 -20.68 20.59 14.00
C GLN A 29 -19.97 19.26 14.25
N LEU A 30 -19.88 18.78 15.49
CA LEU A 30 -19.36 17.47 15.81
C LEU A 30 -20.18 16.34 15.19
N ALA A 31 -21.51 16.44 15.24
CA ALA A 31 -22.41 15.44 14.65
C ALA A 31 -22.32 15.43 13.12
N ASP A 32 -22.25 16.59 12.47
CA ASP A 32 -22.14 16.71 11.03
C ASP A 32 -20.78 16.15 10.54
N THR A 33 -19.70 16.46 11.27
CA THR A 33 -18.36 15.95 10.96
C THR A 33 -18.26 14.43 11.23
N ALA A 34 -18.99 13.92 12.23
CA ALA A 34 -19.06 12.47 12.50
C ALA A 34 -19.70 11.68 11.35
N ASN A 35 -20.63 12.27 10.60
CA ASN A 35 -21.23 11.63 9.42
C ASN A 35 -20.32 11.60 8.18
N THR A 36 -19.17 12.28 8.22
CA THR A 36 -18.20 12.34 7.12
C THR A 36 -16.85 11.70 7.47
N LEU A 37 -16.84 10.72 8.37
CA LEU A 37 -15.64 10.03 8.87
C LEU A 37 -14.80 9.34 7.77
N ASP A 38 -15.38 9.08 6.60
CA ASP A 38 -14.70 8.47 5.45
C ASP A 38 -13.67 9.38 4.75
N ARG A 39 -13.62 10.67 5.09
CA ARG A 39 -12.73 11.64 4.43
C ARG A 39 -11.44 11.84 5.22
N PRO A 40 -10.27 11.87 4.56
CA PRO A 40 -8.99 12.09 5.22
C PRO A 40 -8.87 13.47 5.90
N SER A 41 -9.70 14.46 5.51
CA SER A 41 -9.73 15.80 6.11
C SER A 41 -10.47 15.87 7.45
N THR A 42 -11.23 14.85 7.83
CA THR A 42 -12.11 14.85 9.02
C THR A 42 -11.35 15.12 10.32
N SER A 43 -10.12 14.62 10.46
CA SER A 43 -9.30 14.85 11.65
C SER A 43 -8.88 16.33 11.80
N ILE A 44 -8.65 17.02 10.69
CA ILE A 44 -8.27 18.46 10.66
C ILE A 44 -9.51 19.30 11.01
N GLU A 45 -10.68 18.96 10.44
CA GLU A 45 -11.94 19.64 10.69
C GLU A 45 -12.36 19.51 12.17
N LEU A 46 -12.24 18.31 12.75
CA LEU A 46 -12.51 18.08 14.18
C LEU A 46 -11.57 18.88 15.10
N ALA A 47 -10.30 19.04 14.70
CA ALA A 47 -9.35 19.80 15.49
C ALA A 47 -9.65 21.32 15.50
N GLN A 48 -10.31 21.85 14.47
CA GLN A 48 -10.64 23.27 14.33
C GLN A 48 -11.94 23.68 15.07
N ILE A 49 -12.75 22.72 15.50
CA ILE A 49 -13.98 23.01 16.24
C ILE A 49 -13.64 23.61 17.62
N ARG A 50 -13.89 24.89 17.79
CA ARG A 50 -13.72 25.57 19.09
C ARG A 50 -14.89 25.25 20.01
N SER A 51 -14.62 24.44 21.01
CA SER A 51 -15.56 24.16 22.10
C SER A 51 -15.08 24.86 23.37
N TRP A 52 -15.95 25.61 24.02
CA TRP A 52 -15.60 26.42 25.21
C TRP A 52 -16.17 25.88 26.52
N TYR A 53 -16.91 24.77 26.46
CA TYR A 53 -17.37 24.08 27.67
C TYR A 53 -16.82 22.64 27.70
N PHE A 54 -16.71 22.12 28.92
CA PHE A 54 -15.93 20.93 29.24
C PHE A 54 -16.41 19.66 28.48
N GLU A 55 -17.71 19.42 28.44
CA GLU A 55 -18.29 18.21 27.84
C GLU A 55 -18.06 18.11 26.34
N SER A 56 -18.14 19.24 25.61
CA SER A 56 -17.87 19.22 24.17
C SER A 56 -16.39 19.06 23.88
N ASN A 57 -15.51 19.52 24.75
CA ASN A 57 -14.07 19.33 24.60
C ASN A 57 -13.68 17.86 24.85
N GLU A 58 -14.24 17.20 25.84
CA GLU A 58 -14.01 15.79 26.10
C GLU A 58 -14.59 14.91 24.97
N LEU A 59 -15.77 15.22 24.45
CA LEU A 59 -16.33 14.53 23.29
C LEU A 59 -15.43 14.69 22.04
N ARG A 60 -14.95 15.90 21.78
CA ARG A 60 -14.00 16.16 20.69
C ARG A 60 -12.72 15.34 20.83
N LYS A 61 -12.12 15.28 22.03
CA LYS A 61 -10.94 14.46 22.31
C LYS A 61 -11.21 12.97 22.08
N ALA A 62 -12.34 12.48 22.56
CA ALA A 62 -12.73 11.09 22.35
C ALA A 62 -12.91 10.75 20.86
N MET A 63 -13.55 11.64 20.09
CA MET A 63 -13.69 11.48 18.65
C MET A 63 -12.36 11.51 17.92
N LEU A 64 -11.46 12.47 18.21
CA LEU A 64 -10.12 12.52 17.63
C LEU A 64 -9.31 11.23 17.90
N LYS A 65 -9.40 10.71 19.14
CA LYS A 65 -8.75 9.45 19.49
C LYS A 65 -9.36 8.27 18.72
N GLY A 66 -10.67 8.21 18.59
CA GLY A 66 -11.38 7.17 17.83
C GLY A 66 -11.02 7.19 16.34
N VAL A 67 -11.02 8.37 15.71
CA VAL A 67 -10.62 8.55 14.31
C VAL A 67 -9.16 8.15 14.11
N GLY A 68 -8.25 8.54 15.00
CA GLY A 68 -6.84 8.15 14.93
C GLY A 68 -6.64 6.64 15.01
N LEU A 69 -7.37 5.95 15.90
CA LEU A 69 -7.32 4.49 16.00
C LEU A 69 -7.88 3.79 14.75
N LEU A 70 -8.98 4.30 14.19
CA LEU A 70 -9.53 3.77 12.94
C LEU A 70 -8.58 3.96 11.76
N GLN A 71 -8.01 5.14 11.61
CA GLN A 71 -7.03 5.42 10.56
C GLN A 71 -5.78 4.54 10.68
N SER A 72 -5.28 4.31 11.91
CA SER A 72 -4.17 3.38 12.16
C SER A 72 -4.52 1.95 11.77
N LYS A 73 -5.72 1.47 12.14
CA LYS A 73 -6.20 0.13 11.75
C LYS A 73 -6.37 -0.01 10.24
N ILE A 74 -6.95 0.99 9.58
CA ILE A 74 -7.09 1.02 8.11
C ILE A 74 -5.69 1.02 7.46
N GLY A 75 -4.72 1.74 8.01
CA GLY A 75 -3.34 1.74 7.54
C GLY A 75 -2.69 0.35 7.60
N LEU A 76 -2.82 -0.34 8.75
CA LEU A 76 -2.33 -1.72 8.93
C LEU A 76 -3.00 -2.69 7.96
N LEU A 77 -4.34 -2.66 7.85
CA LEU A 77 -5.08 -3.51 6.91
C LEU A 77 -4.70 -3.24 5.44
N ARG A 78 -4.41 -1.98 5.09
CA ARG A 78 -3.90 -1.63 3.75
C ARG A 78 -2.50 -2.18 3.52
N GLN A 79 -1.62 -2.11 4.51
CA GLN A 79 -0.27 -2.66 4.42
C GLN A 79 -0.30 -4.18 4.29
N GLU A 80 -1.08 -4.89 5.11
CA GLU A 80 -1.33 -6.33 4.99
C GLU A 80 -1.92 -6.71 3.63
N ALA A 81 -2.81 -5.85 3.07
CA ALA A 81 -3.39 -6.05 1.75
C ALA A 81 -2.45 -5.71 0.57
N GLN A 82 -1.22 -5.23 0.80
CA GLN A 82 -0.25 -4.83 -0.22
C GLN A 82 1.01 -5.69 -0.26
N THR A 83 1.22 -6.52 0.75
CA THR A 83 2.39 -7.40 0.85
C THR A 83 1.99 -8.87 0.75
N ASP A 84 2.90 -9.68 0.27
CA ASP A 84 2.83 -11.14 0.33
C ASP A 84 3.19 -11.61 1.75
N PRO A 85 2.35 -12.39 2.45
CA PRO A 85 2.57 -12.74 3.85
C PRO A 85 3.79 -13.64 4.08
N LEU A 86 4.22 -14.40 3.06
CA LEU A 86 5.35 -15.32 3.17
C LEU A 86 6.69 -14.59 2.98
N THR A 87 6.78 -13.74 1.96
CA THR A 87 8.04 -13.11 1.53
C THR A 87 8.17 -11.66 1.97
N CYS A 88 7.09 -11.03 2.45
CA CYS A 88 6.99 -9.60 2.78
C CYS A 88 7.25 -8.65 1.59
N LEU A 89 7.37 -9.17 0.38
CA LEU A 89 7.44 -8.39 -0.85
C LEU A 89 6.09 -7.77 -1.21
N HIS A 90 6.07 -6.85 -2.18
CA HIS A 90 4.80 -6.42 -2.76
C HIS A 90 4.03 -7.62 -3.32
N ASN A 91 2.71 -7.65 -3.10
CA ASN A 91 1.85 -8.62 -3.77
C ASN A 91 1.37 -8.10 -5.13
N ARG A 92 0.63 -8.90 -5.89
CA ARG A 92 0.08 -8.56 -7.21
C ARG A 92 -0.67 -7.23 -7.20
N ARG A 93 -1.53 -7.02 -6.20
CA ARG A 93 -2.32 -5.79 -6.08
C ARG A 93 -1.46 -4.54 -5.89
N SER A 94 -0.44 -4.64 -5.05
CA SER A 94 0.51 -3.55 -4.85
C SER A 94 1.33 -3.25 -6.10
N LEU A 95 1.78 -4.30 -6.80
CA LEU A 95 2.50 -4.18 -8.07
C LEU A 95 1.66 -3.40 -9.10
N ASP A 96 0.38 -3.77 -9.29
CA ASP A 96 -0.52 -3.11 -10.24
C ASP A 96 -0.73 -1.62 -9.92
N MET A 97 -0.78 -1.25 -8.63
CA MET A 97 -0.83 0.15 -8.20
C MET A 97 0.45 0.91 -8.53
N GLN A 98 1.62 0.33 -8.29
CA GLN A 98 2.92 0.95 -8.59
C GLN A 98 3.10 1.17 -10.09
N ILE A 99 2.74 0.19 -10.89
CA ILE A 99 2.77 0.28 -12.36
C ILE A 99 1.85 1.39 -12.86
N SER A 100 0.59 1.44 -12.36
CA SER A 100 -0.36 2.48 -12.71
C SER A 100 0.18 3.88 -12.40
N HIS A 101 0.88 4.02 -11.28
CA HIS A 101 1.53 5.27 -10.89
C HIS A 101 2.66 5.65 -11.84
N LEU A 102 3.54 4.71 -12.22
CA LEU A 102 4.62 4.95 -13.18
C LEU A 102 4.09 5.34 -14.56
N ILE A 103 3.04 4.68 -15.04
CA ILE A 103 2.37 5.00 -16.31
C ILE A 103 1.77 6.42 -16.26
N ALA A 104 1.07 6.77 -15.18
CA ALA A 104 0.49 8.11 -15.01
C ALA A 104 1.55 9.21 -15.02
N GLN A 105 2.75 8.92 -14.51
CA GLN A 105 3.90 9.81 -14.54
C GLN A 105 4.67 9.79 -15.88
N ARG A 106 4.25 8.98 -16.84
CA ARG A 106 4.99 8.72 -18.09
C ARG A 106 6.45 8.32 -17.84
N CYS A 107 6.69 7.61 -16.75
CA CYS A 107 8.02 7.16 -16.36
C CYS A 107 8.33 5.85 -17.08
N PRO A 108 9.38 5.78 -17.91
CA PRO A 108 9.79 4.51 -18.52
C PRO A 108 10.33 3.57 -17.44
N PHE A 109 10.12 2.27 -17.63
CA PHE A 109 10.64 1.24 -16.72
C PHE A 109 10.94 -0.07 -17.46
N ALA A 110 11.83 -0.85 -16.89
CA ALA A 110 12.05 -2.23 -17.30
C ALA A 110 11.31 -3.20 -16.36
N VAL A 111 10.92 -4.34 -16.89
CA VAL A 111 10.22 -5.43 -16.20
C VAL A 111 11.10 -6.68 -16.28
N LEU A 112 11.37 -7.31 -15.15
CA LEU A 112 11.92 -8.65 -15.06
C LEU A 112 10.83 -9.58 -14.52
N ALA A 113 10.45 -10.59 -15.29
CA ALA A 113 9.67 -11.72 -14.83
C ALA A 113 10.62 -12.84 -14.43
N ILE A 114 10.44 -13.42 -13.26
CA ILE A 114 11.36 -14.38 -12.65
C ILE A 114 10.55 -15.57 -12.16
N ASP A 115 11.01 -16.76 -12.52
CA ASP A 115 10.40 -18.03 -12.13
C ASP A 115 11.48 -18.98 -11.60
N ILE A 116 11.15 -19.78 -10.55
CA ILE A 116 12.11 -20.75 -9.99
C ILE A 116 12.07 -22.03 -10.80
N ASP A 117 13.21 -22.38 -11.39
CA ASP A 117 13.32 -23.59 -12.21
C ASP A 117 13.01 -24.85 -11.38
N HIS A 118 12.06 -25.63 -11.84
CA HIS A 118 11.67 -26.89 -11.23
C HIS A 118 11.15 -26.78 -9.78
N PHE A 119 10.54 -25.67 -9.37
CA PHE A 119 10.08 -25.46 -8.01
C PHE A 119 9.08 -26.54 -7.53
N LYS A 120 8.23 -27.05 -8.43
CA LYS A 120 7.36 -28.18 -8.13
C LYS A 120 8.15 -29.39 -7.64
N ARG A 121 9.30 -29.69 -8.23
CA ARG A 121 10.16 -30.81 -7.80
C ARG A 121 10.72 -30.60 -6.40
N VAL A 122 11.07 -29.36 -6.05
CA VAL A 122 11.48 -29.00 -4.69
C VAL A 122 10.36 -29.31 -3.68
N ASN A 123 9.12 -28.89 -3.98
CA ASN A 123 7.98 -29.17 -3.12
C ASN A 123 7.66 -30.67 -3.01
N ASP A 124 7.75 -31.41 -4.14
CA ASP A 124 7.46 -32.85 -4.18
C ASP A 124 8.52 -33.66 -3.40
N GLU A 125 9.80 -33.22 -3.39
CA GLU A 125 10.92 -33.93 -2.75
C GLU A 125 11.11 -33.54 -1.26
N PHE A 126 10.99 -32.24 -0.93
CA PHE A 126 11.32 -31.69 0.39
C PHE A 126 10.10 -31.20 1.18
N GLY A 127 8.93 -31.12 0.55
CA GLY A 127 7.69 -30.62 1.17
C GLY A 127 7.53 -29.09 1.02
N HIS A 128 6.28 -28.63 1.24
CA HIS A 128 5.92 -27.22 1.06
C HIS A 128 6.62 -26.28 2.05
N ASP A 129 6.90 -26.74 3.27
CA ASP A 129 7.60 -25.92 4.28
C ASP A 129 9.02 -25.55 3.80
N ILE A 130 9.72 -26.46 3.12
CA ILE A 130 11.03 -26.20 2.54
C ILE A 130 10.89 -25.34 1.27
N GLY A 131 9.84 -25.56 0.48
CA GLY A 131 9.50 -24.68 -0.64
C GLY A 131 9.33 -23.21 -0.18
N ASP A 132 8.69 -23.00 0.96
CA ASP A 132 8.52 -21.67 1.57
C ASP A 132 9.87 -21.05 1.95
N VAL A 133 10.82 -21.84 2.49
CA VAL A 133 12.19 -21.38 2.76
C VAL A 133 12.91 -20.95 1.49
N VAL A 134 12.73 -21.69 0.40
CA VAL A 134 13.29 -21.33 -0.93
C VAL A 134 12.72 -20.00 -1.42
N LEU A 135 11.40 -19.81 -1.33
CA LEU A 135 10.74 -18.56 -1.72
C LEU A 135 11.23 -17.36 -0.90
N GLN A 136 11.36 -17.53 0.42
CA GLN A 136 11.88 -16.49 1.31
C GLN A 136 13.36 -16.17 1.03
N SER A 137 14.15 -17.18 0.69
CA SER A 137 15.56 -17.01 0.34
C SER A 137 15.72 -16.23 -0.97
N LEU A 138 14.92 -16.58 -1.99
CA LEU A 138 14.90 -15.82 -3.24
C LEU A 138 14.45 -14.38 -3.01
N ALA A 139 13.42 -14.15 -2.21
CA ALA A 139 12.96 -12.79 -1.87
C ALA A 139 14.06 -11.92 -1.25
N LYS A 140 14.87 -12.48 -0.34
CA LYS A 140 16.03 -11.78 0.24
C LYS A 140 17.07 -11.44 -0.81
N ILE A 141 17.42 -12.40 -1.69
CA ILE A 141 18.40 -12.18 -2.76
C ILE A 141 17.92 -11.08 -3.71
N LEU A 142 16.60 -11.06 -4.04
CA LEU A 142 16.00 -10.03 -4.87
C LEU A 142 16.16 -8.64 -4.25
N LEU A 143 15.85 -8.49 -2.96
CA LEU A 143 16.00 -7.23 -2.23
C LEU A 143 17.46 -6.78 -2.12
N ASP A 144 18.40 -7.70 -1.91
CA ASP A 144 19.83 -7.39 -1.79
C ASP A 144 20.45 -6.91 -3.11
N VAL A 145 19.90 -7.36 -4.24
CA VAL A 145 20.43 -7.05 -5.58
C VAL A 145 19.75 -5.84 -6.23
N THR A 146 18.51 -5.52 -5.83
CA THR A 146 17.73 -4.38 -6.31
C THR A 146 18.01 -3.11 -5.51
N ARG A 147 17.51 -1.97 -5.99
CA ARG A 147 17.63 -0.66 -5.33
C ARG A 147 16.32 -0.35 -4.60
N ASP A 148 16.35 0.60 -3.67
CA ASP A 148 15.15 1.10 -2.99
C ASP A 148 14.10 1.68 -3.95
N SER A 149 14.54 2.15 -5.13
CA SER A 149 13.65 2.67 -6.18
C SER A 149 12.98 1.58 -7.01
N ASP A 150 13.48 0.35 -6.95
CA ASP A 150 12.94 -0.78 -7.71
C ASP A 150 11.80 -1.43 -6.93
N VAL A 151 10.79 -1.91 -7.63
CA VAL A 151 9.63 -2.56 -7.01
C VAL A 151 9.80 -4.06 -7.18
N VAL A 152 9.92 -4.78 -6.07
CA VAL A 152 10.02 -6.24 -6.05
C VAL A 152 8.70 -6.81 -5.55
N ALA A 153 8.08 -7.70 -6.34
CA ALA A 153 6.78 -8.28 -6.02
C ALA A 153 6.79 -9.80 -6.23
N ARG A 154 6.00 -10.50 -5.41
CA ARG A 154 5.59 -11.88 -5.65
C ARG A 154 4.16 -11.89 -6.15
N THR A 155 3.94 -12.42 -7.35
CA THR A 155 2.62 -12.36 -8.03
C THR A 155 1.79 -13.61 -7.86
N GLY A 156 2.42 -14.72 -7.49
CA GLY A 156 1.75 -16.00 -7.21
C GLY A 156 2.77 -17.15 -7.18
N GLY A 157 2.46 -18.24 -6.48
CA GLY A 157 3.28 -19.46 -6.50
C GLY A 157 4.78 -19.19 -6.39
N GLU A 158 5.50 -19.47 -7.46
CA GLU A 158 6.95 -19.31 -7.65
C GLU A 158 7.33 -18.09 -8.50
N GLU A 159 6.36 -17.25 -8.88
CA GLU A 159 6.53 -16.11 -9.77
C GLU A 159 6.87 -14.83 -9.04
N PHE A 160 7.94 -14.17 -9.46
CA PHE A 160 8.36 -12.86 -8.95
C PHE A 160 8.51 -11.86 -10.11
N ILE A 161 8.24 -10.59 -9.81
CA ILE A 161 8.39 -9.49 -10.76
C ILE A 161 9.23 -8.39 -10.14
N VAL A 162 10.17 -7.87 -10.92
CA VAL A 162 10.93 -6.67 -10.56
C VAL A 162 10.65 -5.57 -11.59
N ILE A 163 10.17 -4.42 -11.11
CA ILE A 163 10.01 -3.21 -11.91
C ILE A 163 11.17 -2.27 -11.60
N MET A 164 11.84 -1.81 -12.64
CA MET A 164 13.01 -0.92 -12.55
C MET A 164 12.70 0.42 -13.21
N PRO A 165 12.27 1.44 -12.45
CA PRO A 165 11.97 2.75 -13.02
C PRO A 165 13.21 3.43 -13.61
N ARG A 166 13.04 4.07 -14.78
CA ARG A 166 14.10 4.84 -15.50
C ARG A 166 15.33 4.01 -15.82
N VAL A 167 15.14 2.72 -16.12
CA VAL A 167 16.22 1.79 -16.49
C VAL A 167 16.04 1.35 -17.92
N GLU A 168 17.14 1.41 -18.68
CA GLU A 168 17.24 0.91 -20.04
C GLU A 168 17.41 -0.63 -20.07
N ALA A 169 16.99 -1.27 -21.17
CA ALA A 169 17.04 -2.71 -21.35
C ALA A 169 18.44 -3.33 -21.09
N LYS A 170 19.52 -2.64 -21.48
CA LYS A 170 20.89 -3.11 -21.23
C LYS A 170 21.21 -3.24 -19.74
N ARG A 171 20.77 -2.28 -18.92
CA ARG A 171 20.97 -2.32 -17.45
C ARG A 171 20.06 -3.36 -16.80
N ALA A 172 18.85 -3.53 -17.32
CA ALA A 172 17.95 -4.57 -16.86
C ALA A 172 18.55 -5.96 -17.08
N TYR A 173 19.15 -6.20 -18.26
CA TYR A 173 19.86 -7.43 -18.56
C TYR A 173 21.05 -7.67 -17.61
N GLN A 174 21.86 -6.65 -17.32
CA GLN A 174 22.96 -6.76 -16.37
C GLN A 174 22.49 -7.13 -14.95
N LEU A 175 21.37 -6.57 -14.52
CA LEU A 175 20.77 -6.94 -13.23
C LEU A 175 20.28 -8.39 -13.26
N ALA A 176 19.57 -8.78 -14.31
CA ALA A 176 19.04 -10.14 -14.46
C ALA A 176 20.18 -11.19 -14.40
N GLU A 177 21.27 -10.98 -15.12
CA GLU A 177 22.41 -11.89 -15.06
C GLU A 177 23.10 -11.93 -13.69
N ARG A 178 23.25 -10.76 -13.04
CA ARG A 178 23.79 -10.71 -11.68
C ARG A 178 22.91 -11.47 -10.70
N LEU A 179 21.60 -11.34 -10.85
CA LEU A 179 20.61 -12.01 -10.02
C LEU A 179 20.66 -13.52 -10.25
N ARG A 180 20.64 -13.96 -11.51
CA ARG A 180 20.74 -15.38 -11.88
C ARG A 180 21.98 -16.04 -11.29
N MET A 181 23.15 -15.40 -11.42
CA MET A 181 24.40 -15.88 -10.82
C MET A 181 24.31 -15.93 -9.31
N ARG A 182 23.80 -14.86 -8.66
CA ARG A 182 23.70 -14.81 -7.21
C ARG A 182 22.77 -15.90 -6.64
N VAL A 183 21.68 -16.21 -7.34
CA VAL A 183 20.76 -17.30 -6.97
C VAL A 183 21.45 -18.66 -7.13
N SER A 184 22.12 -18.93 -8.27
CA SER A 184 22.79 -20.20 -8.53
C SER A 184 23.97 -20.48 -7.61
N GLU A 185 24.57 -19.45 -7.00
CA GLU A 185 25.65 -19.56 -6.01
C GLU A 185 25.13 -19.69 -4.57
N SER A 186 23.86 -19.40 -4.32
CA SER A 186 23.27 -19.41 -2.99
C SER A 186 22.86 -20.83 -2.60
N TYR A 187 23.45 -21.34 -1.52
CA TYR A 187 23.10 -22.64 -0.96
C TYR A 187 21.92 -22.50 0.01
N ILE A 188 20.86 -23.28 -0.20
CA ILE A 188 19.64 -23.31 0.64
C ILE A 188 19.51 -24.73 1.21
N ASP A 189 19.77 -24.90 2.49
CA ASP A 189 19.62 -26.17 3.17
C ASP A 189 18.14 -26.58 3.29
N PRO A 190 17.76 -27.85 3.01
CA PRO A 190 18.54 -28.99 2.48
C PRO A 190 18.54 -29.11 0.94
N VAL A 191 17.93 -28.14 0.20
CA VAL A 191 17.69 -28.21 -1.25
C VAL A 191 18.99 -28.10 -2.07
N GLY A 192 19.98 -27.34 -1.54
CA GLY A 192 21.20 -27.00 -2.28
C GLY A 192 21.03 -25.71 -3.08
N CYS A 193 21.64 -25.65 -4.27
CA CYS A 193 21.53 -24.51 -5.17
C CYS A 193 20.30 -24.65 -6.06
N ILE A 194 19.61 -23.53 -6.28
CA ILE A 194 18.49 -23.43 -7.22
C ILE A 194 18.87 -22.56 -8.40
N ASN A 195 18.10 -22.65 -9.48
CA ASN A 195 18.21 -21.76 -10.64
C ASN A 195 16.91 -21.00 -10.84
N VAL A 196 17.00 -19.90 -11.57
CA VAL A 196 15.85 -19.09 -11.97
C VAL A 196 15.93 -18.77 -13.45
N SER A 197 14.79 -18.80 -14.10
CA SER A 197 14.59 -18.25 -15.45
C SER A 197 14.15 -16.79 -15.33
N ILE A 198 14.68 -15.91 -16.18
CA ILE A 198 14.38 -14.46 -16.14
C ILE A 198 14.04 -13.97 -17.52
N GLY A 199 12.81 -13.49 -17.70
CA GLY A 199 12.36 -12.79 -18.90
C GLY A 199 12.42 -11.27 -18.69
N ILE A 200 12.80 -10.53 -19.76
CA ILE A 200 13.00 -9.08 -19.68
C ILE A 200 12.16 -8.38 -20.74
N SER A 201 11.46 -7.33 -20.33
CA SER A 201 10.77 -6.42 -21.23
C SER A 201 10.88 -4.98 -20.73
N GLY A 202 10.33 -4.01 -21.44
CA GLY A 202 10.40 -2.60 -21.05
C GLY A 202 9.15 -1.81 -21.44
N TRP A 203 8.89 -0.72 -20.75
CA TRP A 203 7.83 0.25 -21.01
C TRP A 203 8.43 1.65 -21.17
N PRO A 204 7.98 2.50 -22.11
CA PRO A 204 7.03 2.17 -23.20
C PRO A 204 7.67 1.37 -24.33
N ILE A 205 6.93 0.39 -24.85
CA ILE A 205 7.17 -0.17 -26.16
C ILE A 205 6.15 0.49 -27.10
N GLU A 206 6.59 1.00 -28.23
CA GLU A 206 5.70 1.60 -29.22
C GLU A 206 4.57 0.63 -29.58
N GLN A 207 3.31 1.08 -29.40
CA GLN A 207 2.08 0.36 -29.74
C GLN A 207 1.64 -0.81 -28.83
N LEU A 208 2.34 -1.14 -27.73
CA LEU A 208 1.93 -2.18 -26.80
C LEU A 208 1.24 -1.61 -25.55
N ASN A 209 0.24 -2.33 -25.04
CA ASN A 209 -0.32 -2.06 -23.73
C ASN A 209 0.52 -2.72 -22.64
N ILE A 210 0.26 -2.44 -21.36
CA ILE A 210 1.06 -2.95 -20.25
C ILE A 210 0.96 -4.47 -20.11
N ASP A 211 -0.21 -5.06 -20.41
CA ASP A 211 -0.41 -6.52 -20.33
C ASP A 211 0.43 -7.25 -21.36
N GLU A 212 0.63 -6.65 -22.53
CA GLU A 212 1.51 -7.19 -23.57
C GLU A 212 2.99 -7.11 -23.16
N VAL A 213 3.39 -6.06 -22.43
CA VAL A 213 4.77 -5.95 -21.88
C VAL A 213 5.04 -7.08 -20.89
N PHE A 214 4.09 -7.39 -19.99
CA PHE A 214 4.22 -8.54 -19.09
C PHE A 214 4.24 -9.86 -19.82
N LYS A 215 3.37 -10.02 -20.81
CA LYS A 215 3.33 -11.22 -21.64
C LYS A 215 4.64 -11.45 -22.42
N LEU A 216 5.29 -10.39 -22.89
CA LEU A 216 6.60 -10.49 -23.53
C LEU A 216 7.70 -10.91 -22.54
N ALA A 217 7.67 -10.37 -21.30
CA ALA A 217 8.60 -10.81 -20.27
C ALA A 217 8.40 -12.29 -19.93
N ASP A 218 7.15 -12.72 -19.78
CA ASP A 218 6.78 -14.10 -19.50
C ASP A 218 7.14 -15.05 -20.64
N GLN A 219 6.88 -14.67 -21.90
CA GLN A 219 7.30 -15.45 -23.06
C GLN A 219 8.83 -15.60 -23.18
N ALA A 220 9.59 -14.64 -22.69
CA ALA A 220 11.04 -14.72 -22.67
C ALA A 220 11.59 -15.68 -21.59
N LEU A 221 10.77 -16.07 -20.60
CA LEU A 221 11.11 -17.12 -19.62
C LEU A 221 11.22 -18.51 -20.26
N TYR A 222 10.36 -18.78 -21.23
CA TYR A 222 10.25 -20.08 -21.89
C TYR A 222 10.46 -19.91 -23.40
N PRO A 223 11.72 -19.83 -23.87
CA PRO A 223 11.97 -19.87 -25.30
C PRO A 223 11.49 -21.23 -25.85
N SER A 224 10.54 -21.18 -26.79
CA SER A 224 9.94 -22.32 -27.49
C SER A 224 10.94 -23.08 -28.34
#